data_54e9c83dac4893d6338b42923567a8fc
#
_entry.id   54e9c83dac4893d6338b42923567a8fc
#
_cell.length_a   1.000
_cell.length_b   1.000
_cell.length_c   1.000
_cell.angle_alpha   90.00
_cell.angle_beta   90.00
_cell.angle_gamma   90.00
#
_symmetry.space_group_name_H-M   'P 1'
#
loop_
_entity.id
_entity.type
_entity.pdbx_description
1 polymer ?
#
loop_
_entity_poly.entity_id
_entity_poly.type
_entity_poly.pdbx_seq_one_letter_code
_entity_poly.pdbx_strand_id
1 'polypeptide(L)'
;MAAGNEWEVTEWDRELFQRELESFVPERIFDAHAHVYRVQDFAAGQAPAFVAAGPAVAGVAEVERRLQELIPDRPMEGLYFPYPHRSMNTAAANEFLGQELQHRPGSRGQLLITPEMSPEDIHNAVRRWGFVGLKCYHVYAARERTFEATIEEYLPESQVRVADELGLSITLHMVRATALADVANQQTIRRYCSSYPRMRLILAHAARGFNPHHTVLGIDS
;
A
#
# COMPACT_ATOMS: atom_id res chain seq x y z
N MET A 1 21.56 26.64 -0.61
CA MET A 1 20.82 25.96 0.48
C MET A 1 20.98 24.47 0.22
N ALA A 2 21.55 23.71 1.15
CA ALA A 2 21.58 22.26 1.02
C ALA A 2 20.11 21.80 0.93
N ALA A 3 19.79 20.95 -0.05
CA ALA A 3 18.49 20.29 -0.10
C ALA A 3 18.35 19.53 1.22
N GLY A 4 17.38 19.93 2.06
CA GLY A 4 17.07 19.21 3.29
C GLY A 4 16.75 17.76 2.91
N ASN A 5 17.12 16.82 3.75
CA ASN A 5 16.78 15.42 3.57
C ASN A 5 15.24 15.34 3.60
N GLU A 6 14.62 14.97 2.47
CA GLU A 6 13.16 14.85 2.33
C GLU A 6 12.51 13.90 3.37
N TRP A 7 13.34 13.17 4.12
CA TRP A 7 12.93 12.26 5.19
C TRP A 7 12.98 12.87 6.59
N GLU A 8 13.43 14.11 6.75
CA GLU A 8 13.53 14.77 8.05
C GLU A 8 12.29 15.64 8.32
N VAL A 9 11.71 15.46 9.50
CA VAL A 9 10.65 16.35 10.00
C VAL A 9 11.27 17.68 10.41
N THR A 10 10.86 18.75 9.75
CA THR A 10 11.37 20.11 9.99
C THR A 10 10.62 20.78 11.16
N GLU A 11 11.16 21.90 11.65
CA GLU A 11 10.47 22.73 12.64
C GLU A 11 9.13 23.27 12.07
N TRP A 12 9.11 23.64 10.80
CA TRP A 12 7.89 24.10 10.13
C TRP A 12 6.80 23.02 10.09
N ASP A 13 7.17 21.75 9.87
CA ASP A 13 6.22 20.63 9.89
C ASP A 13 5.60 20.45 11.27
N ARG A 14 6.41 20.59 12.33
CA ARG A 14 5.93 20.52 13.73
C ARG A 14 5.00 21.68 14.07
N GLU A 15 5.37 22.90 13.69
CA GLU A 15 4.53 24.09 13.90
C GLU A 15 3.20 23.96 13.14
N LEU A 16 3.24 23.49 11.89
CA LEU A 16 2.05 23.24 11.09
C LEU A 16 1.13 22.19 11.76
N PHE A 17 1.73 21.08 12.21
CA PHE A 17 0.99 20.04 12.92
C PHE A 17 0.31 20.60 14.17
N GLN A 18 1.05 21.31 15.03
CA GLN A 18 0.53 21.88 16.26
C GLN A 18 -0.61 22.86 16.02
N ARG A 19 -0.47 23.72 15.02
CA ARG A 19 -1.47 24.74 14.71
C ARG A 19 -2.74 24.18 14.08
N GLU A 20 -2.59 23.24 13.13
CA GLU A 20 -3.70 22.82 12.27
C GLU A 20 -4.29 21.45 12.61
N LEU A 21 -3.48 20.55 13.20
CA LEU A 21 -3.84 19.14 13.28
C LEU A 21 -3.90 18.61 14.73
N GLU A 22 -3.13 19.13 15.66
CA GLU A 22 -2.98 18.56 17.00
C GLU A 22 -4.31 18.43 17.75
N SER A 23 -5.20 19.41 17.63
CA SER A 23 -6.53 19.38 18.25
C SER A 23 -7.51 18.40 17.61
N PHE A 24 -7.21 17.97 16.39
CA PHE A 24 -8.05 17.09 15.57
C PHE A 24 -7.59 15.63 15.62
N VAL A 25 -6.27 15.39 15.69
CA VAL A 25 -5.70 14.03 15.66
C VAL A 25 -6.01 13.31 16.99
N PRO A 26 -6.56 12.08 16.93
CA PRO A 26 -6.95 11.33 18.13
C PRO A 26 -5.72 10.86 18.94
N GLU A 27 -5.97 10.43 20.19
CA GLU A 27 -4.94 9.91 21.09
C GLU A 27 -4.28 8.62 20.58
N ARG A 28 -5.00 7.81 19.79
CA ARG A 28 -4.49 6.59 19.15
C ARG A 28 -4.67 6.70 17.65
N ILE A 29 -3.62 6.36 16.92
CA ILE A 29 -3.55 6.50 15.47
C ILE A 29 -3.38 5.13 14.83
N PHE A 30 -4.12 4.90 13.73
CA PHE A 30 -3.88 3.77 12.84
C PHE A 30 -3.63 4.30 11.42
N ASP A 31 -2.38 4.16 10.95
CA ASP A 31 -2.03 4.50 9.57
C ASP A 31 -2.56 3.39 8.65
N ALA A 32 -3.53 3.70 7.82
CA ALA A 32 -4.17 2.74 6.94
C ALA A 32 -3.37 2.43 5.66
N HIS A 33 -2.20 3.07 5.43
CA HIS A 33 -1.47 2.93 4.18
C HIS A 33 0.03 3.25 4.32
N ALA A 34 0.79 2.36 4.93
CA ALA A 34 2.22 2.56 5.13
C ALA A 34 3.08 1.57 4.32
N HIS A 35 4.11 2.09 3.66
CA HIS A 35 5.08 1.27 2.92
C HIS A 35 6.34 1.01 3.74
N VAL A 36 6.81 -0.25 3.70
CA VAL A 36 8.10 -0.65 4.24
C VAL A 36 9.02 -1.14 3.12
N TYR A 37 10.33 -1.01 3.31
CA TYR A 37 11.31 -1.50 2.34
C TYR A 37 12.69 -1.72 2.97
N ARG A 38 13.51 -2.50 2.27
CA ARG A 38 14.96 -2.52 2.42
C ARG A 38 15.58 -2.24 1.05
N VAL A 39 16.56 -1.34 0.98
CA VAL A 39 17.24 -1.00 -0.29
C VAL A 39 17.84 -2.24 -0.95
N GLN A 40 18.34 -3.19 -0.16
CA GLN A 40 18.90 -4.45 -0.64
C GLN A 40 17.90 -5.39 -1.34
N ASP A 41 16.59 -5.17 -1.16
CA ASP A 41 15.56 -6.00 -1.82
C ASP A 41 15.26 -5.52 -3.24
N PHE A 42 15.81 -4.39 -3.65
CA PHE A 42 15.77 -3.94 -5.05
C PHE A 42 16.98 -4.50 -5.82
N ALA A 43 16.82 -4.73 -7.12
CA ALA A 43 17.96 -5.05 -7.96
C ALA A 43 19.02 -3.93 -7.87
N ALA A 44 20.30 -4.29 -7.94
CA ALA A 44 21.39 -3.37 -7.70
C ALA A 44 21.29 -2.09 -8.55
N GLY A 45 21.32 -0.94 -7.90
CA GLY A 45 21.21 0.37 -8.52
C GLY A 45 19.83 0.73 -9.09
N GLN A 46 18.79 -0.07 -8.84
CA GLN A 46 17.44 0.13 -9.37
C GLN A 46 16.42 0.56 -8.31
N ALA A 47 16.84 0.86 -7.09
CA ALA A 47 15.94 1.47 -6.12
C ALA A 47 15.47 2.85 -6.63
N PRO A 48 14.19 3.22 -6.46
CA PRO A 48 13.72 4.56 -6.80
C PRO A 48 14.54 5.63 -6.09
N ALA A 49 14.73 6.80 -6.72
CA ALA A 49 15.55 7.89 -6.17
C ALA A 49 15.12 8.29 -4.75
N PHE A 50 13.81 8.35 -4.50
CA PHE A 50 13.24 8.60 -3.18
C PHE A 50 13.64 7.55 -2.14
N VAL A 51 13.58 6.26 -2.50
CA VAL A 51 14.00 5.15 -1.64
C VAL A 51 15.51 5.21 -1.39
N ALA A 52 16.31 5.48 -2.43
CA ALA A 52 17.76 5.55 -2.33
C ALA A 52 18.25 6.75 -1.49
N ALA A 53 17.46 7.83 -1.41
CA ALA A 53 17.74 8.98 -0.56
C ALA A 53 17.30 8.78 0.91
N GLY A 54 16.49 7.77 1.18
CA GLY A 54 15.99 7.44 2.52
C GLY A 54 16.91 6.50 3.30
N PRO A 55 16.43 5.97 4.43
CA PRO A 55 17.16 4.97 5.20
C PRO A 55 17.34 3.68 4.40
N ALA A 56 18.45 2.97 4.61
CA ALA A 56 18.70 1.68 3.94
C ALA A 56 17.63 0.63 4.29
N VAL A 57 17.02 0.76 5.47
CA VAL A 57 15.92 -0.06 5.96
C VAL A 57 14.85 0.86 6.53
N ALA A 58 13.69 0.91 5.88
CA ALA A 58 12.48 1.55 6.38
C ALA A 58 11.49 0.44 6.78
N GLY A 59 11.72 -0.18 7.94
CA GLY A 59 10.82 -1.14 8.55
C GLY A 59 9.72 -0.44 9.35
N VAL A 60 8.85 -1.23 9.99
CA VAL A 60 7.73 -0.71 10.79
C VAL A 60 8.23 0.24 11.89
N ALA A 61 9.33 -0.16 12.59
CA ALA A 61 9.93 0.67 13.64
C ALA A 61 10.39 2.04 13.12
N GLU A 62 11.00 2.09 11.95
CA GLU A 62 11.47 3.35 11.36
C GLU A 62 10.31 4.24 10.92
N VAL A 63 9.26 3.67 10.33
CA VAL A 63 8.05 4.42 9.98
C VAL A 63 7.40 5.01 11.22
N GLU A 64 7.19 4.22 12.28
CA GLU A 64 6.61 4.67 13.53
C GLU A 64 7.46 5.78 14.18
N ARG A 65 8.78 5.59 14.22
CA ARG A 65 9.71 6.60 14.76
C ARG A 65 9.59 7.94 14.03
N ARG A 66 9.52 7.92 12.71
CA ARG A 66 9.39 9.13 11.88
C ARG A 66 8.06 9.84 12.13
N LEU A 67 6.99 9.07 12.23
CA LEU A 67 5.68 9.64 12.53
C LEU A 67 5.62 10.22 13.96
N GLN A 68 6.29 9.60 14.93
CA GLN A 68 6.38 10.13 16.30
C GLN A 68 7.21 11.42 16.40
N GLU A 69 8.14 11.68 15.49
CA GLU A 69 8.83 12.98 15.41
C GLU A 69 7.88 14.13 15.06
N LEU A 70 6.83 13.84 14.30
CA LEU A 70 5.79 14.80 13.92
C LEU A 70 4.62 14.81 14.92
N ILE A 71 4.23 13.63 15.41
CA ILE A 71 3.06 13.40 16.27
C ILE A 71 3.54 12.73 17.56
N PRO A 72 4.15 13.49 18.48
CA PRO A 72 4.72 12.92 19.70
C PRO A 72 3.63 12.37 20.65
N ASP A 73 4.05 11.45 21.52
CA ASP A 73 3.27 10.91 22.64
C ASP A 73 1.96 10.20 22.29
N ARG A 74 1.81 9.75 21.03
CA ARG A 74 0.62 9.02 20.59
C ARG A 74 0.99 7.63 20.09
N PRO A 75 0.41 6.56 20.67
CA PRO A 75 0.57 5.21 20.15
C PRO A 75 0.11 5.12 18.71
N MET A 76 0.96 4.54 17.87
CA MET A 76 0.72 4.42 16.44
C MET A 76 0.76 2.95 16.04
N GLU A 77 -0.25 2.53 15.32
CA GLU A 77 -0.37 1.23 14.68
C GLU A 77 -0.60 1.45 13.19
N GLY A 78 -0.50 0.42 12.37
CA GLY A 78 -0.73 0.62 10.95
C GLY A 78 -1.01 -0.63 10.14
N LEU A 79 -1.46 -0.40 8.90
CA LEU A 79 -1.55 -1.39 7.84
C LEU A 79 -0.34 -1.21 6.91
N TYR A 80 0.58 -2.17 7.01
CA TYR A 80 1.86 -2.12 6.32
C TYR A 80 1.89 -3.06 5.14
N PHE A 81 2.60 -2.68 4.08
CA PHE A 81 2.92 -3.52 2.93
C PHE A 81 4.23 -3.08 2.30
N PRO A 82 4.95 -4.00 1.61
CA PRO A 82 6.19 -3.66 0.95
C PRO A 82 6.00 -2.58 -0.12
N TYR A 83 7.04 -1.78 -0.36
CA TYR A 83 7.05 -0.78 -1.43
C TYR A 83 6.99 -1.46 -2.80
N PRO A 84 5.98 -1.19 -3.65
CA PRO A 84 5.82 -1.86 -4.93
C PRO A 84 6.75 -1.28 -6.00
N HIS A 85 7.65 -2.09 -6.53
CA HIS A 85 8.53 -1.70 -7.64
C HIS A 85 8.95 -2.92 -8.46
N ARG A 86 9.10 -2.77 -9.79
CA ARG A 86 9.47 -3.88 -10.69
C ARG A 86 10.79 -4.57 -10.34
N SER A 87 11.75 -3.84 -9.82
CA SER A 87 13.04 -4.39 -9.41
C SER A 87 13.04 -4.98 -8.00
N MET A 88 11.91 -4.95 -7.30
CA MET A 88 11.78 -5.48 -5.94
C MET A 88 11.74 -7.01 -5.95
N ASN A 89 12.53 -7.63 -5.10
CA ASN A 89 12.33 -9.02 -4.72
C ASN A 89 11.14 -9.12 -3.77
N THR A 90 9.95 -9.36 -4.33
CA THR A 90 8.69 -9.36 -3.58
C THR A 90 8.64 -10.44 -2.51
N ALA A 91 9.27 -11.60 -2.72
CA ALA A 91 9.34 -12.66 -1.72
C ALA A 91 10.14 -12.22 -0.49
N ALA A 92 11.34 -11.66 -0.68
CA ALA A 92 12.17 -11.15 0.40
C ALA A 92 11.52 -9.97 1.13
N ALA A 93 10.84 -9.07 0.41
CA ALA A 93 10.14 -7.94 0.98
C ALA A 93 8.91 -8.36 1.81
N ASN A 94 8.15 -9.35 1.36
CA ASN A 94 7.02 -9.92 2.10
C ASN A 94 7.50 -10.65 3.36
N GLU A 95 8.58 -11.41 3.26
CA GLU A 95 9.19 -12.07 4.43
C GLU A 95 9.66 -11.05 5.47
N PHE A 96 10.33 -9.99 5.04
CA PHE A 96 10.75 -8.89 5.90
C PHE A 96 9.57 -8.29 6.66
N LEU A 97 8.50 -7.92 5.95
CA LEU A 97 7.29 -7.40 6.58
C LEU A 97 6.71 -8.39 7.61
N GLY A 98 6.63 -9.68 7.23
CA GLY A 98 6.12 -10.71 8.14
C GLY A 98 6.92 -10.79 9.44
N GLN A 99 8.25 -10.72 9.36
CA GLN A 99 9.15 -10.70 10.52
C GLN A 99 8.96 -9.44 11.38
N GLU A 100 8.88 -8.26 10.77
CA GLU A 100 8.66 -7.00 11.47
C GLU A 100 7.36 -6.99 12.29
N LEU A 101 6.30 -7.62 11.78
CA LEU A 101 4.98 -7.63 12.42
C LEU A 101 4.83 -8.64 13.56
N GLN A 102 5.72 -9.64 13.69
CA GLN A 102 5.63 -10.65 14.74
C GLN A 102 5.62 -10.06 16.16
N HIS A 103 6.25 -8.92 16.35
CA HIS A 103 6.35 -8.22 17.63
C HIS A 103 5.44 -6.99 17.74
N ARG A 104 4.43 -6.87 16.85
CA ARG A 104 3.56 -5.69 16.76
C ARG A 104 2.08 -6.08 16.65
N PRO A 105 1.47 -6.53 17.77
CA PRO A 105 0.13 -7.14 17.76
C PRO A 105 -0.99 -6.18 17.34
N GLY A 106 -0.79 -4.87 17.43
CA GLY A 106 -1.75 -3.86 17.00
C GLY A 106 -1.69 -3.53 15.51
N SER A 107 -0.53 -3.74 14.88
CA SER A 107 -0.33 -3.49 13.45
C SER A 107 -0.70 -4.70 12.60
N ARG A 108 -0.95 -4.47 11.31
CA ARG A 108 -1.37 -5.49 10.34
C ARG A 108 -0.54 -5.38 9.07
N GLY A 109 -0.46 -6.48 8.32
CA GLY A 109 0.24 -6.51 7.04
C GLY A 109 -0.61 -7.01 5.89
N GLN A 110 -0.32 -6.51 4.71
CA GLN A 110 -0.82 -7.07 3.46
C GLN A 110 0.33 -7.63 2.63
N LEU A 111 0.08 -8.77 2.02
CA LEU A 111 1.00 -9.43 1.09
C LEU A 111 1.09 -8.61 -0.20
N LEU A 112 2.27 -8.15 -0.57
CA LEU A 112 2.51 -7.59 -1.90
C LEU A 112 2.47 -8.72 -2.92
N ILE A 113 1.51 -8.67 -3.84
CA ILE A 113 1.30 -9.70 -4.85
C ILE A 113 1.74 -9.21 -6.24
N THR A 114 2.17 -10.17 -7.07
CA THR A 114 2.36 -9.98 -8.51
C THR A 114 1.38 -10.86 -9.28
N PRO A 115 1.04 -10.55 -10.54
CA PRO A 115 0.08 -11.36 -11.32
C PRO A 115 0.45 -12.85 -11.43
N GLU A 116 1.75 -13.16 -11.37
CA GLU A 116 2.29 -14.50 -11.50
C GLU A 116 2.20 -15.32 -10.21
N MET A 117 1.95 -14.67 -9.06
CA MET A 117 1.87 -15.36 -7.78
C MET A 117 0.66 -16.29 -7.76
N SER A 118 0.92 -17.57 -7.50
CA SER A 118 -0.14 -18.59 -7.51
C SER A 118 -1.08 -18.45 -6.30
N PRO A 119 -2.33 -18.94 -6.39
CA PRO A 119 -3.24 -19.07 -5.25
C PRO A 119 -2.60 -19.79 -4.06
N GLU A 120 -1.84 -20.85 -4.31
CA GLU A 120 -1.17 -21.63 -3.27
C GLU A 120 -0.10 -20.82 -2.55
N ASP A 121 0.71 -20.03 -3.27
CA ASP A 121 1.72 -19.15 -2.67
C ASP A 121 1.07 -18.10 -1.77
N ILE A 122 -0.07 -17.53 -2.20
CA ILE A 122 -0.84 -16.58 -1.39
C ILE A 122 -1.36 -17.25 -0.12
N HIS A 123 -1.98 -18.43 -0.22
CA HIS A 123 -2.44 -19.18 0.94
C HIS A 123 -1.30 -19.48 1.94
N ASN A 124 -0.15 -19.89 1.43
CA ASN A 124 1.02 -20.21 2.24
C ASN A 124 1.58 -18.98 2.95
N ALA A 125 1.72 -17.85 2.23
CA ALA A 125 2.21 -16.61 2.81
C ALA A 125 1.25 -16.04 3.87
N VAL A 126 -0.05 -16.03 3.61
CA VAL A 126 -1.08 -15.57 4.55
C VAL A 126 -1.06 -16.44 5.81
N ARG A 127 -0.98 -17.77 5.67
CA ARG A 127 -0.93 -18.68 6.81
C ARG A 127 0.34 -18.51 7.63
N ARG A 128 1.49 -18.34 6.96
CA ARG A 128 2.79 -18.19 7.61
C ARG A 128 2.91 -16.91 8.42
N TRP A 129 2.44 -15.78 7.85
CA TRP A 129 2.72 -14.46 8.40
C TRP A 129 1.51 -13.75 9.01
N GLY A 130 0.31 -14.33 8.89
CA GLY A 130 -0.92 -13.71 9.41
C GLY A 130 -1.34 -12.46 8.66
N PHE A 131 -1.00 -12.35 7.37
CA PHE A 131 -1.42 -11.20 6.57
C PHE A 131 -2.95 -11.12 6.49
N VAL A 132 -3.48 -9.90 6.62
CA VAL A 132 -4.92 -9.63 6.62
C VAL A 132 -5.45 -9.17 5.25
N GLY A 133 -4.58 -9.12 4.26
CA GLY A 133 -4.95 -8.65 2.93
C GLY A 133 -3.85 -8.79 1.89
N LEU A 134 -4.20 -8.35 0.69
CA LEU A 134 -3.34 -8.33 -0.48
C LEU A 134 -3.13 -6.88 -0.94
N LYS A 135 -1.91 -6.55 -1.34
CA LYS A 135 -1.56 -5.30 -2.02
C LYS A 135 -1.21 -5.61 -3.45
N CYS A 136 -2.01 -5.14 -4.40
CA CYS A 136 -1.71 -5.18 -5.83
C CYS A 136 -1.26 -3.82 -6.36
N TYR A 137 -0.44 -3.82 -7.40
CA TYR A 137 0.06 -2.58 -7.97
C TYR A 137 0.31 -2.71 -9.47
N HIS A 138 -0.09 -1.68 -10.23
CA HIS A 138 -0.04 -1.67 -11.69
C HIS A 138 1.36 -1.84 -12.29
N VAL A 139 2.43 -1.54 -11.54
CA VAL A 139 3.81 -1.70 -12.03
C VAL A 139 4.15 -3.13 -12.40
N TYR A 140 3.40 -4.11 -11.89
CA TYR A 140 3.57 -5.53 -12.20
C TYR A 140 2.77 -5.99 -13.43
N ALA A 141 1.93 -5.13 -14.03
CA ALA A 141 1.23 -5.48 -15.27
C ALA A 141 2.23 -5.78 -16.39
N ALA A 142 1.95 -6.80 -17.18
CA ALA A 142 2.82 -7.25 -18.30
C ALA A 142 2.67 -6.33 -19.52
N ARG A 143 2.91 -5.01 -19.32
CA ARG A 143 2.88 -4.00 -20.38
C ARG A 143 3.89 -2.89 -20.10
N GLU A 144 4.31 -2.18 -21.16
CA GLU A 144 5.23 -1.06 -21.05
C GLU A 144 4.59 0.13 -20.34
N ARG A 145 3.40 0.54 -20.79
CA ARG A 145 2.63 1.67 -20.23
C ARG A 145 1.71 1.19 -19.12
N THR A 146 2.26 0.94 -17.95
CA THR A 146 1.49 0.35 -16.83
C THR A 146 0.37 1.23 -16.30
N PHE A 147 0.43 2.55 -16.52
CA PHE A 147 -0.68 3.45 -16.18
C PHE A 147 -1.94 3.27 -17.06
N GLU A 148 -1.84 2.53 -18.15
CA GLU A 148 -2.96 2.15 -19.02
C GLU A 148 -3.50 0.75 -18.72
N ALA A 149 -2.93 0.05 -17.73
CA ALA A 149 -3.30 -1.31 -17.39
C ALA A 149 -4.76 -1.40 -16.91
N THR A 150 -5.44 -2.48 -17.26
CA THR A 150 -6.70 -2.87 -16.62
C THR A 150 -6.41 -3.51 -15.26
N ILE A 151 -7.39 -3.52 -14.38
CA ILE A 151 -7.22 -4.11 -13.04
C ILE A 151 -6.82 -5.58 -13.14
N GLU A 152 -7.40 -6.33 -14.06
CA GLU A 152 -7.14 -7.76 -14.25
C GLU A 152 -5.69 -8.07 -14.66
N GLU A 153 -4.98 -7.12 -15.28
CA GLU A 153 -3.58 -7.30 -15.68
C GLU A 153 -2.61 -7.31 -14.50
N TYR A 154 -3.02 -6.78 -13.33
CA TYR A 154 -2.18 -6.79 -12.13
C TYR A 154 -2.90 -7.30 -10.87
N LEU A 155 -4.16 -7.66 -11.00
CA LEU A 155 -4.97 -8.36 -10.00
C LEU A 155 -5.84 -9.41 -10.70
N PRO A 156 -5.29 -10.57 -11.07
CA PRO A 156 -6.04 -11.66 -11.68
C PRO A 156 -7.17 -12.16 -10.76
N GLU A 157 -8.27 -12.56 -11.36
CA GLU A 157 -9.46 -13.04 -10.64
C GLU A 157 -9.19 -14.25 -9.73
N SER A 158 -8.22 -15.09 -10.08
CA SER A 158 -7.77 -16.20 -9.22
C SER A 158 -7.28 -15.72 -7.85
N GLN A 159 -6.61 -14.57 -7.78
CA GLN A 159 -6.12 -13.99 -6.54
C GLN A 159 -7.26 -13.30 -5.75
N VAL A 160 -8.22 -12.71 -6.44
CA VAL A 160 -9.44 -12.18 -5.82
C VAL A 160 -10.25 -13.28 -5.15
N ARG A 161 -10.34 -14.44 -5.80
CA ARG A 161 -11.00 -15.64 -5.23
C ARG A 161 -10.34 -16.08 -3.92
N VAL A 162 -9.00 -16.12 -3.87
CA VAL A 162 -8.27 -16.42 -2.62
C VAL A 162 -8.60 -15.40 -1.54
N ALA A 163 -8.64 -14.10 -1.89
CA ALA A 163 -9.01 -13.08 -0.93
C ALA A 163 -10.43 -13.28 -0.38
N ASP A 164 -11.37 -13.68 -1.22
CA ASP A 164 -12.74 -14.02 -0.79
C ASP A 164 -12.76 -15.26 0.10
N GLU A 165 -12.10 -16.35 -0.31
CA GLU A 165 -12.00 -17.60 0.47
C GLU A 165 -11.49 -17.36 1.89
N LEU A 166 -10.51 -16.49 2.05
CA LEU A 166 -9.86 -16.16 3.31
C LEU A 166 -10.45 -14.94 4.03
N GLY A 167 -11.42 -14.23 3.42
CA GLY A 167 -12.00 -13.01 3.97
C GLY A 167 -11.00 -11.85 4.08
N LEU A 168 -10.05 -11.75 3.15
CA LEU A 168 -8.98 -10.74 3.14
C LEU A 168 -9.46 -9.41 2.56
N SER A 169 -8.75 -8.35 2.92
CA SER A 169 -8.82 -7.08 2.20
C SER A 169 -7.91 -7.08 0.96
N ILE A 170 -8.26 -6.27 -0.05
CA ILE A 170 -7.39 -5.99 -1.20
C ILE A 170 -7.22 -4.48 -1.28
N THR A 171 -5.99 -3.98 -1.13
CA THR A 171 -5.68 -2.57 -1.37
C THR A 171 -5.29 -2.40 -2.83
N LEU A 172 -6.22 -1.85 -3.60
CA LEU A 172 -6.11 -1.62 -5.04
C LEU A 172 -5.53 -0.23 -5.34
N HIS A 173 -4.36 -0.20 -5.97
CA HIS A 173 -3.83 1.03 -6.59
C HIS A 173 -4.33 1.14 -8.02
N MET A 174 -5.43 1.83 -8.20
CA MET A 174 -6.08 2.00 -9.50
C MET A 174 -5.28 2.95 -10.41
N VAL A 175 -5.34 2.70 -11.72
CA VAL A 175 -4.71 3.55 -12.76
C VAL A 175 -5.72 3.91 -13.85
N ARG A 176 -5.26 4.30 -15.02
CA ARG A 176 -5.98 4.87 -16.17
C ARG A 176 -6.33 6.37 -15.95
N ALA A 177 -6.55 7.09 -17.05
CA ALA A 177 -6.61 8.56 -17.04
C ALA A 177 -7.71 9.14 -16.14
N THR A 178 -8.86 8.49 -16.08
CA THR A 178 -10.02 8.94 -15.30
C THR A 178 -10.26 8.11 -14.03
N ALA A 179 -9.32 7.21 -13.70
CA ALA A 179 -9.33 6.44 -12.45
C ALA A 179 -10.70 5.79 -12.14
N LEU A 180 -11.43 6.21 -11.12
CA LEU A 180 -12.73 5.66 -10.75
C LEU A 180 -13.82 5.95 -11.78
N ALA A 181 -13.72 7.05 -12.54
CA ALA A 181 -14.65 7.35 -13.63
C ALA A 181 -14.39 6.56 -14.93
N ASP A 182 -13.31 5.75 -14.97
CA ASP A 182 -13.06 4.86 -16.11
C ASP A 182 -14.02 3.67 -16.10
N VAL A 183 -14.77 3.49 -17.19
CA VAL A 183 -15.82 2.47 -17.29
C VAL A 183 -15.28 1.05 -17.09
N ALA A 184 -14.09 0.74 -17.61
CA ALA A 184 -13.49 -0.58 -17.43
C ALA A 184 -13.12 -0.83 -15.97
N ASN A 185 -12.55 0.17 -15.27
CA ASN A 185 -12.29 0.06 -13.83
C ASN A 185 -13.59 -0.19 -13.04
N GLN A 186 -14.64 0.57 -13.32
CA GLN A 186 -15.94 0.41 -12.64
C GLN A 186 -16.56 -0.97 -12.88
N GLN A 187 -16.53 -1.45 -14.11
CA GLN A 187 -17.06 -2.78 -14.45
C GLN A 187 -16.30 -3.89 -13.70
N THR A 188 -14.98 -3.80 -13.64
CA THR A 188 -14.17 -4.79 -12.93
C THR A 188 -14.41 -4.74 -11.43
N ILE A 189 -14.44 -3.52 -10.83
CA ILE A 189 -14.73 -3.35 -9.40
C ILE A 189 -16.09 -3.93 -9.05
N ARG A 190 -17.15 -3.58 -9.81
CA ARG A 190 -18.50 -4.11 -9.56
C ARG A 190 -18.55 -5.63 -9.70
N ARG A 191 -17.92 -6.18 -10.74
CA ARG A 191 -17.86 -7.63 -10.95
C ARG A 191 -17.16 -8.31 -9.78
N TYR A 192 -16.01 -7.83 -9.36
CA TYR A 192 -15.28 -8.43 -8.25
C TYR A 192 -16.05 -8.33 -6.93
N CYS A 193 -16.58 -7.17 -6.60
CA CYS A 193 -17.33 -6.97 -5.36
C CYS A 193 -18.63 -7.79 -5.32
N SER A 194 -19.31 -7.97 -6.48
CA SER A 194 -20.53 -8.77 -6.55
C SER A 194 -20.26 -10.27 -6.51
N SER A 195 -19.18 -10.74 -7.15
CA SER A 195 -18.85 -12.17 -7.25
C SER A 195 -18.12 -12.69 -6.01
N TYR A 196 -17.46 -11.81 -5.26
CA TYR A 196 -16.59 -12.15 -4.13
C TYR A 196 -16.94 -11.34 -2.87
N PRO A 197 -18.11 -11.61 -2.25
CA PRO A 197 -18.68 -10.75 -1.20
C PRO A 197 -17.94 -10.80 0.15
N ARG A 198 -17.06 -11.76 0.40
CA ARG A 198 -16.27 -11.83 1.63
C ARG A 198 -14.95 -11.05 1.54
N MET A 199 -14.48 -10.79 0.31
CA MET A 199 -13.35 -9.90 0.05
C MET A 199 -13.73 -8.45 0.34
N ARG A 200 -12.82 -7.67 0.90
CA ARG A 200 -13.01 -6.23 1.18
C ARG A 200 -12.08 -5.41 0.30
N LEU A 201 -12.64 -4.65 -0.64
CA LEU A 201 -11.85 -3.82 -1.54
C LEU A 201 -11.60 -2.43 -0.92
N ILE A 202 -10.33 -2.05 -0.82
CA ILE A 202 -9.87 -0.74 -0.37
C ILE A 202 -9.33 0.00 -1.60
N LEU A 203 -9.99 1.09 -1.99
CA LEU A 203 -9.54 1.94 -3.10
C LEU A 203 -8.51 2.94 -2.59
N ALA A 204 -7.24 2.69 -2.86
CA ALA A 204 -6.13 3.51 -2.39
C ALA A 204 -6.23 4.97 -2.90
N HIS A 205 -5.78 5.92 -2.08
CA HIS A 205 -5.70 7.35 -2.42
C HIS A 205 -7.05 7.95 -2.86
N ALA A 206 -8.12 7.67 -2.10
CA ALA A 206 -9.50 8.04 -2.44
C ALA A 206 -9.85 7.65 -3.89
N ALA A 207 -9.59 6.36 -4.25
CA ALA A 207 -9.77 5.85 -5.61
C ALA A 207 -8.95 6.60 -6.67
N ARG A 208 -7.70 6.99 -6.32
CA ARG A 208 -6.83 7.86 -7.10
C ARG A 208 -7.46 9.25 -7.35
N GLY A 209 -8.05 9.82 -6.32
CA GLY A 209 -8.78 11.08 -6.34
C GLY A 209 -7.92 12.34 -6.49
N PHE A 210 -6.78 12.29 -7.20
CA PHE A 210 -5.97 13.47 -7.54
C PHE A 210 -6.72 14.50 -8.36
N ASN A 211 -7.75 14.06 -9.10
CA ASN A 211 -8.75 14.91 -9.70
C ASN A 211 -10.11 14.60 -9.02
N PRO A 212 -10.58 15.45 -8.09
CA PRO A 212 -11.84 15.23 -7.37
C PRO A 212 -13.05 15.04 -8.29
N HIS A 213 -13.07 15.71 -9.43
CA HIS A 213 -14.16 15.58 -10.42
C HIS A 213 -14.30 14.13 -10.93
N HIS A 214 -13.18 13.45 -11.23
CA HIS A 214 -13.23 12.04 -11.64
C HIS A 214 -13.72 11.13 -10.51
N THR A 215 -13.38 11.42 -9.25
CA THR A 215 -13.85 10.64 -8.11
C THR A 215 -15.36 10.79 -7.93
N VAL A 216 -15.87 12.01 -7.96
CA VAL A 216 -17.32 12.28 -7.86
C VAL A 216 -18.09 11.58 -8.98
N LEU A 217 -17.68 11.75 -10.24
CA LEU A 217 -18.31 11.07 -11.38
C LEU A 217 -18.29 9.54 -11.24
N GLY A 218 -17.23 8.99 -10.65
CA GLY A 218 -17.09 7.55 -10.45
C GLY A 218 -17.94 7.00 -9.31
N ILE A 219 -18.24 7.80 -8.29
CA ILE A 219 -19.10 7.40 -7.16
C ILE A 219 -20.58 7.43 -7.58
N ASP A 220 -20.98 8.42 -8.38
CA ASP A 220 -22.37 8.62 -8.78
C ASP A 220 -22.81 7.70 -9.93
N SER A 221 -21.90 6.90 -10.50
CA SER A 221 -22.15 6.00 -11.64
C SER A 221 -22.36 4.52 -11.18
#